data_18f61bcdc67802570a9872e81aaea97e
#
_entry.id   18f61bcdc67802570a9872e81aaea97e
#
_cell.length_a   1.000
_cell.length_b   1.000
_cell.length_c   1.000
_cell.angle_alpha   90.00
_cell.angle_beta   90.00
_cell.angle_gamma   90.00
#
_symmetry.space_group_name_H-M   'P 1'
#
loop_
_entity.id
_entity.type
_entity.pdbx_description
1 polymer ?
#
loop_
_entity_poly.entity_id
_entity_poly.type
_entity_poly.pdbx_seq_one_letter_code
_entity_poly.pdbx_strand_id
1 'polypeptide(L)'
;MKKKILPLFFIAAVSLTACGNNYHYADHISDYVMNIDLGERTNFKILQLTDFHFSDKDDQDELYRYVDTLVEDAKTKYGVDFIVVTGDLFTFASKWTAKKLFNHMNEYGVPWTVVFGNHDEQTYFSVDWMTNYLNNLGGNCMFKDIQQDDVEGNCNFVIHLNKGGKVKEQLIFMDSNRYYYGEYNGYDYLKQNQIDWYSYLVDYTSENNAGSPVKSLMFYHIPLPEIDEAFAHGNRIVGNKGEDTCPPQYNSGFFDVIKEKGSTTGMYFGHDHLNDFIVNYQGIDFAYGVKSTDRIYYGESLLGGRLITLHDDHSVSYLAINHTYSEVE
;
A
#
# COMPACT_ATOMS: atom_id res chain seq x y z
N MET A 1 27.75 2.94 -65.93
CA MET A 1 27.33 2.29 -64.67
C MET A 1 27.73 3.19 -63.50
N LYS A 2 26.77 3.92 -62.91
CA LYS A 2 27.03 4.79 -61.75
C LYS A 2 26.66 4.01 -60.48
N LYS A 3 27.65 3.70 -59.65
CA LYS A 3 27.45 3.08 -58.32
C LYS A 3 26.82 4.12 -57.38
N LYS A 4 25.61 3.83 -56.85
CA LYS A 4 24.99 4.59 -55.76
C LYS A 4 25.65 4.13 -54.48
N ILE A 5 26.28 5.07 -53.76
CA ILE A 5 26.78 4.91 -52.40
C ILE A 5 25.60 5.28 -51.48
N LEU A 6 25.15 4.30 -50.66
CA LEU A 6 24.13 4.49 -49.62
C LEU A 6 24.83 5.01 -48.35
N PRO A 7 24.40 6.09 -47.74
CA PRO A 7 25.02 6.52 -46.50
C PRO A 7 24.58 5.63 -45.36
N LEU A 8 25.55 5.08 -44.65
CA LEU A 8 25.35 4.34 -43.40
C LEU A 8 25.09 5.38 -42.29
N PHE A 9 23.84 5.45 -41.81
CA PHE A 9 23.54 6.22 -40.60
C PHE A 9 24.01 5.40 -39.39
N PHE A 10 25.10 5.84 -38.79
CA PHE A 10 25.44 5.42 -37.42
C PHE A 10 24.47 6.07 -36.45
N ILE A 11 23.56 5.30 -35.91
CA ILE A 11 22.80 5.72 -34.71
C ILE A 11 23.75 5.53 -33.53
N ALA A 12 24.32 6.62 -33.06
CA ALA A 12 25.02 6.64 -31.80
C ALA A 12 23.96 6.49 -30.69
N ALA A 13 23.91 5.32 -30.06
CA ALA A 13 23.21 5.14 -28.82
C ALA A 13 23.91 6.03 -27.79
N VAL A 14 23.31 7.17 -27.46
CA VAL A 14 23.70 7.95 -26.32
C VAL A 14 23.18 7.18 -25.11
N SER A 15 24.05 6.40 -24.48
CA SER A 15 23.81 5.92 -23.13
C SER A 15 23.81 7.14 -22.21
N LEU A 16 22.62 7.60 -21.85
CA LEU A 16 22.43 8.49 -20.72
C LEU A 16 22.83 7.68 -19.48
N THR A 17 24.09 7.78 -19.07
CA THR A 17 24.47 7.43 -17.70
C THR A 17 23.85 8.50 -16.83
N ALA A 18 22.64 8.21 -16.30
CA ALA A 18 22.13 8.92 -15.14
C ALA A 18 23.18 8.73 -14.04
N CYS A 19 23.76 9.81 -13.54
CA CYS A 19 24.45 9.83 -12.26
C CYS A 19 23.37 9.70 -11.17
N GLY A 20 22.80 8.51 -11.05
CA GLY A 20 22.03 8.11 -9.87
C GLY A 20 23.00 7.53 -8.85
N ASN A 21 22.76 7.78 -7.59
CA ASN A 21 23.43 7.12 -6.49
C ASN A 21 23.48 5.61 -6.78
N ASN A 22 24.67 5.01 -6.62
CA ASN A 22 24.87 3.57 -6.80
C ASN A 22 24.29 2.79 -5.61
N TYR A 23 22.99 2.95 -5.33
CA TYR A 23 22.33 2.10 -4.36
C TYR A 23 22.14 0.71 -4.97
N HIS A 24 22.77 -0.27 -4.35
CA HIS A 24 22.67 -1.66 -4.77
C HIS A 24 21.55 -2.35 -3.95
N TYR A 25 20.31 -2.26 -4.40
CA TYR A 25 19.15 -2.90 -3.74
C TYR A 25 19.40 -4.36 -3.38
N ALA A 26 20.20 -5.08 -4.17
CA ALA A 26 20.54 -6.47 -3.91
C ALA A 26 21.34 -6.67 -2.60
N ASP A 27 22.18 -5.72 -2.22
CA ASP A 27 23.03 -5.81 -1.05
C ASP A 27 22.23 -5.53 0.25
N HIS A 28 21.02 -4.98 0.12
CA HIS A 28 20.16 -4.53 1.21
C HIS A 28 18.80 -5.23 1.27
N ILE A 29 18.63 -6.36 0.57
CA ILE A 29 17.34 -7.10 0.52
C ILE A 29 16.78 -7.38 1.92
N SER A 30 17.62 -7.73 2.90
CA SER A 30 17.19 -7.99 4.28
C SER A 30 16.57 -6.78 4.98
N ASP A 31 16.83 -5.56 4.48
CA ASP A 31 16.39 -4.33 5.10
C ASP A 31 14.94 -4.00 4.75
N TYR A 32 14.44 -4.50 3.61
CA TYR A 32 13.10 -4.22 3.12
C TYR A 32 12.28 -5.46 2.71
N VAL A 33 12.83 -6.67 2.77
CA VAL A 33 12.10 -7.91 2.45
C VAL A 33 11.78 -8.70 3.71
N MET A 34 10.52 -9.08 3.85
CA MET A 34 10.04 -10.05 4.83
C MET A 34 9.36 -11.22 4.15
N ASN A 35 9.09 -12.30 4.91
CA ASN A 35 8.56 -13.53 4.35
C ASN A 35 7.43 -14.09 5.21
N ILE A 36 6.38 -14.57 4.57
CA ILE A 36 5.32 -15.40 5.15
C ILE A 36 5.29 -16.73 4.37
N ASP A 37 5.36 -17.84 5.09
CA ASP A 37 5.17 -19.17 4.48
C ASP A 37 3.67 -19.51 4.47
N LEU A 38 3.14 -19.73 3.27
CA LEU A 38 1.74 -20.12 3.08
C LEU A 38 1.47 -21.59 3.50
N GLY A 39 2.50 -22.43 3.55
CA GLY A 39 2.31 -23.87 3.79
C GLY A 39 1.36 -24.46 2.75
N GLU A 40 0.34 -25.16 3.20
CA GLU A 40 -0.69 -25.80 2.36
C GLU A 40 -1.91 -24.90 2.10
N ARG A 41 -1.88 -23.62 2.49
CA ARG A 41 -3.01 -22.70 2.28
C ARG A 41 -3.33 -22.56 0.79
N THR A 42 -4.61 -22.57 0.47
CA THR A 42 -5.13 -22.32 -0.89
C THR A 42 -5.65 -20.90 -1.08
N ASN A 43 -5.68 -20.13 0.01
CA ASN A 43 -5.99 -18.70 0.00
C ASN A 43 -5.21 -18.01 1.10
N PHE A 44 -5.09 -16.68 0.97
CA PHE A 44 -4.50 -15.80 1.98
C PHE A 44 -5.42 -14.60 2.16
N LYS A 45 -5.88 -14.38 3.38
CA LYS A 45 -6.90 -13.38 3.69
C LYS A 45 -6.30 -12.19 4.41
N ILE A 46 -6.47 -11.02 3.82
CA ILE A 46 -5.95 -9.75 4.31
C ILE A 46 -7.13 -8.89 4.75
N LEU A 47 -7.10 -8.41 5.99
CA LEU A 47 -7.99 -7.35 6.44
C LEU A 47 -7.30 -6.01 6.18
N GLN A 48 -7.85 -5.22 5.26
CA GLN A 48 -7.47 -3.84 5.07
C GLN A 48 -8.33 -2.96 5.98
N LEU A 49 -7.66 -2.18 6.82
CA LEU A 49 -8.18 -1.08 7.61
C LEU A 49 -7.56 0.22 7.11
N THR A 50 -8.21 1.37 7.36
CA THR A 50 -7.68 2.65 6.88
C THR A 50 -8.29 3.83 7.64
N ASP A 51 -7.61 4.97 7.63
CA ASP A 51 -8.11 6.27 8.06
C ASP A 51 -8.62 6.27 9.51
N PHE A 52 -7.79 5.79 10.43
CA PHE A 52 -8.12 5.72 11.86
C PHE A 52 -8.24 7.09 12.50
N HIS A 53 -7.29 7.98 12.22
CA HIS A 53 -7.20 9.34 12.79
C HIS A 53 -7.24 9.39 14.33
N PHE A 54 -6.55 8.47 15.01
CA PHE A 54 -6.39 8.52 16.46
C PHE A 54 -5.76 9.84 16.89
N SER A 55 -6.37 10.54 17.87
CA SER A 55 -5.81 11.75 18.43
C SER A 55 -5.76 11.70 19.96
N ASP A 56 -4.96 12.58 20.58
CA ASP A 56 -4.90 12.70 22.06
C ASP A 56 -6.19 13.24 22.69
N LYS A 57 -7.10 13.78 21.88
CA LYS A 57 -8.34 14.41 22.35
C LYS A 57 -9.53 13.46 22.34
N ASP A 58 -9.41 12.35 21.62
CA ASP A 58 -10.50 11.40 21.44
C ASP A 58 -10.62 10.45 22.62
N ASP A 59 -11.82 9.89 22.81
CA ASP A 59 -11.99 8.72 23.66
C ASP A 59 -11.29 7.52 22.99
N GLN A 60 -10.13 7.17 23.52
CA GLN A 60 -9.31 6.09 22.98
C GLN A 60 -10.04 4.74 23.07
N ASP A 61 -10.82 4.51 24.11
CA ASP A 61 -11.53 3.24 24.31
C ASP A 61 -12.66 3.08 23.30
N GLU A 62 -13.30 4.19 22.88
CA GLU A 62 -14.27 4.18 21.78
C GLU A 62 -13.61 3.83 20.46
N LEU A 63 -12.47 4.46 20.13
CA LEU A 63 -11.76 4.18 18.90
C LEU A 63 -11.27 2.72 18.82
N TYR A 64 -10.77 2.17 19.93
CA TYR A 64 -10.40 0.76 19.97
C TYR A 64 -11.60 -0.16 19.74
N ARG A 65 -12.80 0.16 20.23
CA ARG A 65 -13.98 -0.67 19.95
C ARG A 65 -14.27 -0.82 18.46
N TYR A 66 -14.08 0.24 17.64
CA TYR A 66 -14.21 0.13 16.19
C TYR A 66 -13.21 -0.88 15.62
N VAL A 67 -11.94 -0.72 15.94
CA VAL A 67 -10.87 -1.58 15.43
C VAL A 67 -11.02 -3.02 15.94
N ASP A 68 -11.27 -3.19 17.25
CA ASP A 68 -11.44 -4.49 17.90
C ASP A 68 -12.56 -5.31 17.26
N THR A 69 -13.72 -4.68 17.05
CA THR A 69 -14.88 -5.36 16.44
C THR A 69 -14.54 -5.86 15.04
N LEU A 70 -13.88 -5.03 14.22
CA LEU A 70 -13.48 -5.41 12.87
C LEU A 70 -12.46 -6.56 12.87
N VAL A 71 -11.45 -6.46 13.72
CA VAL A 71 -10.40 -7.48 13.81
C VAL A 71 -10.96 -8.80 14.36
N GLU A 72 -11.79 -8.77 15.41
CA GLU A 72 -12.39 -9.97 15.97
C GLU A 72 -13.36 -10.64 14.97
N ASP A 73 -14.15 -9.86 14.24
CA ASP A 73 -14.99 -10.38 13.16
C ASP A 73 -14.14 -11.02 12.04
N ALA A 74 -13.08 -10.35 11.62
CA ALA A 74 -12.18 -10.88 10.61
C ALA A 74 -11.51 -12.18 11.05
N LYS A 75 -11.12 -12.28 12.32
CA LYS A 75 -10.51 -13.48 12.90
C LYS A 75 -11.53 -14.63 13.02
N THR A 76 -12.67 -14.36 13.65
CA THR A 76 -13.59 -15.42 14.08
C THR A 76 -14.52 -15.89 12.98
N LYS A 77 -15.01 -14.96 12.14
CA LYS A 77 -15.95 -15.26 11.07
C LYS A 77 -15.26 -15.63 9.76
N TYR A 78 -14.10 -15.05 9.50
CA TYR A 78 -13.44 -15.17 8.19
C TYR A 78 -12.06 -15.82 8.21
N GLY A 79 -11.40 -15.91 9.38
CA GLY A 79 -10.07 -16.52 9.51
C GLY A 79 -9.00 -15.70 8.78
N VAL A 80 -8.84 -14.42 9.15
CA VAL A 80 -7.85 -13.52 8.57
C VAL A 80 -6.42 -13.99 8.86
N ASP A 81 -5.54 -13.88 7.87
CA ASP A 81 -4.13 -14.27 7.96
C ASP A 81 -3.20 -13.06 8.18
N PHE A 82 -3.64 -11.86 7.78
CA PHE A 82 -2.83 -10.64 7.80
C PHE A 82 -3.70 -9.39 7.92
N ILE A 83 -3.19 -8.36 8.61
CA ILE A 83 -3.86 -7.06 8.74
C ILE A 83 -2.95 -5.98 8.14
N VAL A 84 -3.50 -5.10 7.31
CA VAL A 84 -2.82 -3.91 6.82
C VAL A 84 -3.64 -2.66 7.13
N VAL A 85 -2.98 -1.60 7.64
CA VAL A 85 -3.59 -0.28 7.78
C VAL A 85 -3.03 0.62 6.70
N THR A 86 -3.88 1.06 5.77
CA THR A 86 -3.47 1.85 4.61
C THR A 86 -3.48 3.36 4.88
N GLY A 87 -2.81 3.77 5.96
CA GLY A 87 -2.48 5.16 6.25
C GLY A 87 -3.50 5.91 7.11
N ASP A 88 -3.14 7.14 7.42
CA ASP A 88 -3.89 8.06 8.29
C ASP A 88 -4.24 7.44 9.64
N LEU A 89 -3.20 6.87 10.29
CA LEU A 89 -3.34 6.29 11.62
C LEU A 89 -3.65 7.35 12.67
N PHE A 90 -3.06 8.56 12.51
CA PHE A 90 -3.07 9.61 13.53
C PHE A 90 -3.38 10.99 12.97
N THR A 91 -4.00 11.82 13.85
CA THR A 91 -4.13 13.27 13.66
C THR A 91 -3.95 13.94 15.01
N PHE A 92 -2.94 14.82 15.19
CA PHE A 92 -2.61 15.50 16.46
C PHE A 92 -2.43 14.53 17.66
N ALA A 93 -1.74 13.44 17.42
CA ALA A 93 -1.44 12.41 18.43
C ALA A 93 -0.04 12.58 19.02
N SER A 94 0.12 12.14 20.27
CA SER A 94 1.41 12.02 20.94
C SER A 94 2.05 10.65 20.73
N LYS A 95 3.35 10.56 21.04
CA LYS A 95 4.06 9.27 21.05
C LYS A 95 3.42 8.23 21.97
N TRP A 96 2.72 8.66 23.01
CA TRP A 96 2.03 7.75 23.92
C TRP A 96 0.85 7.08 23.20
N THR A 97 0.02 7.85 22.53
CA THR A 97 -1.10 7.35 21.72
C THR A 97 -0.62 6.41 20.62
N ALA A 98 0.43 6.79 19.90
CA ALA A 98 1.01 5.95 18.86
C ALA A 98 1.54 4.60 19.41
N LYS A 99 2.28 4.63 20.52
CA LYS A 99 2.76 3.40 21.17
C LYS A 99 1.61 2.52 21.65
N LYS A 100 0.54 3.12 22.20
CA LYS A 100 -0.63 2.39 22.68
C LYS A 100 -1.28 1.65 21.51
N LEU A 101 -1.51 2.32 20.37
CA LEU A 101 -2.09 1.70 19.18
C LEU A 101 -1.21 0.56 18.65
N PHE A 102 0.08 0.78 18.45
CA PHE A 102 0.97 -0.24 17.91
C PHE A 102 1.11 -1.48 18.79
N ASN A 103 1.12 -1.28 20.12
CA ASN A 103 1.11 -2.40 21.06
C ASN A 103 -0.22 -3.15 21.02
N HIS A 104 -1.34 -2.43 20.94
CA HIS A 104 -2.67 -3.00 20.82
C HIS A 104 -2.83 -3.84 19.55
N MET A 105 -2.33 -3.37 18.41
CA MET A 105 -2.28 -4.15 17.18
C MET A 105 -1.51 -5.47 17.35
N ASN A 106 -0.44 -5.48 18.13
CA ASN A 106 0.31 -6.71 18.45
C ASN A 106 -0.49 -7.72 19.29
N GLU A 107 -1.43 -7.26 20.12
CA GLU A 107 -2.24 -8.10 21.00
C GLU A 107 -3.26 -8.95 20.22
N TYR A 108 -3.63 -8.57 19.00
CA TYR A 108 -4.52 -9.36 18.17
C TYR A 108 -3.97 -10.74 17.77
N GLY A 109 -2.66 -10.93 17.84
CA GLY A 109 -2.02 -12.21 17.52
C GLY A 109 -2.05 -12.56 16.03
N VAL A 110 -2.38 -11.62 15.16
CA VAL A 110 -2.35 -11.74 13.70
C VAL A 110 -1.18 -10.91 13.19
N PRO A 111 -0.37 -11.38 12.23
CA PRO A 111 0.63 -10.56 11.56
C PRO A 111 0.00 -9.30 10.96
N TRP A 112 0.65 -8.15 11.16
CA TRP A 112 0.11 -6.87 10.70
C TRP A 112 1.20 -5.90 10.28
N THR A 113 0.81 -4.92 9.46
CA THR A 113 1.66 -3.79 9.08
C THR A 113 0.85 -2.54 8.77
N VAL A 114 1.55 -1.44 8.50
CA VAL A 114 0.96 -0.16 8.11
C VAL A 114 1.73 0.44 6.93
N VAL A 115 1.08 1.32 6.19
CA VAL A 115 1.71 2.39 5.42
C VAL A 115 1.29 3.72 6.02
N PHE A 116 2.01 4.80 5.71
CA PHE A 116 1.68 6.13 6.24
C PHE A 116 0.81 6.91 5.25
N GLY A 117 -0.08 7.74 5.82
CA GLY A 117 -0.90 8.69 5.10
C GLY A 117 -0.47 10.14 5.32
N ASN A 118 -1.18 11.08 4.71
CA ASN A 118 -0.83 12.49 4.77
C ASN A 118 -1.08 13.12 6.15
N HIS A 119 -1.99 12.58 6.95
CA HIS A 119 -2.22 13.07 8.32
C HIS A 119 -1.19 12.55 9.33
N ASP A 120 -0.45 11.50 9.01
CA ASP A 120 0.53 10.93 9.94
C ASP A 120 1.71 11.87 10.23
N GLU A 121 1.97 12.90 9.40
CA GLU A 121 2.92 13.97 9.73
C GLU A 121 2.33 15.07 10.62
N GLN A 122 1.01 15.12 10.80
CA GLN A 122 0.32 16.11 11.66
C GLN A 122 0.33 15.71 13.14
N THR A 123 1.27 14.89 13.54
CA THR A 123 1.46 14.44 14.92
C THR A 123 2.44 15.35 15.69
N TYR A 124 2.55 15.16 17.01
CA TYR A 124 3.54 15.85 17.85
C TYR A 124 4.92 15.17 17.83
N PHE A 125 5.18 14.34 16.80
CA PHE A 125 6.44 13.64 16.57
C PHE A 125 6.61 13.40 15.05
N SER A 126 7.81 13.02 14.62
CA SER A 126 8.06 12.80 13.20
C SER A 126 7.64 11.40 12.73
N VAL A 127 7.38 11.26 11.44
CA VAL A 127 7.15 9.96 10.79
C VAL A 127 8.40 9.07 10.91
N ASP A 128 9.62 9.64 10.86
CA ASP A 128 10.87 8.89 11.12
C ASP A 128 10.88 8.21 12.47
N TRP A 129 10.30 8.86 13.49
CA TRP A 129 10.16 8.24 14.79
C TRP A 129 9.23 7.03 14.73
N MET A 130 8.11 7.10 13.99
CA MET A 130 7.20 5.96 13.80
C MET A 130 7.90 4.82 13.06
N THR A 131 8.59 5.13 11.96
CA THR A 131 9.39 4.18 11.20
C THR A 131 10.39 3.45 12.09
N ASN A 132 11.18 4.19 12.85
CA ASN A 132 12.16 3.61 13.79
C ASN A 132 11.48 2.77 14.89
N TYR A 133 10.34 3.22 15.40
CA TYR A 133 9.62 2.48 16.42
C TYR A 133 9.07 1.16 15.86
N LEU A 134 8.40 1.18 14.72
CA LEU A 134 7.82 -0.01 14.07
C LEU A 134 8.89 -1.01 13.63
N ASN A 135 10.00 -0.55 13.06
CA ASN A 135 11.15 -1.40 12.70
C ASN A 135 11.70 -2.22 13.89
N ASN A 136 11.53 -1.71 15.11
CA ASN A 136 12.05 -2.32 16.33
C ASN A 136 10.95 -2.91 17.24
N LEU A 137 9.67 -2.82 16.87
CA LEU A 137 8.58 -3.23 17.73
C LEU A 137 8.54 -4.75 17.97
N GLY A 138 8.79 -5.54 16.92
CA GLY A 138 8.72 -7.00 17.00
C GLY A 138 7.29 -7.55 17.21
N GLY A 139 7.19 -8.76 17.75
CA GLY A 139 5.89 -9.43 17.91
C GLY A 139 5.28 -9.82 16.57
N ASN A 140 4.02 -9.44 16.34
CA ASN A 140 3.30 -9.68 15.09
C ASN A 140 3.46 -8.53 14.08
N CYS A 141 4.20 -7.46 14.42
CA CYS A 141 4.46 -6.34 13.54
C CYS A 141 5.40 -6.77 12.40
N MET A 142 4.91 -6.70 11.18
CA MET A 142 5.66 -6.97 9.96
C MET A 142 5.88 -5.66 9.20
N PHE A 143 6.62 -4.75 9.81
CA PHE A 143 6.98 -3.47 9.21
C PHE A 143 8.49 -3.42 8.94
N LYS A 144 8.81 -2.87 7.80
CA LYS A 144 10.17 -2.55 7.38
C LYS A 144 10.14 -1.20 6.66
N ASP A 145 11.30 -0.64 6.47
CA ASP A 145 11.50 0.49 5.58
C ASP A 145 12.88 0.40 4.97
N ILE A 146 12.97 0.60 3.67
CA ILE A 146 14.24 0.81 3.00
C ILE A 146 14.76 2.19 3.40
N GLN A 147 16.07 2.37 3.54
CA GLN A 147 16.62 3.62 4.06
C GLN A 147 16.25 4.81 3.18
N GLN A 148 15.74 5.88 3.80
CA GLN A 148 15.26 7.10 3.12
C GLN A 148 16.27 7.79 2.22
N ASP A 149 17.57 7.72 2.55
CA ASP A 149 18.63 8.32 1.74
C ASP A 149 18.71 7.73 0.32
N ASP A 150 18.11 6.55 0.11
CA ASP A 150 18.16 5.78 -1.12
C ASP A 150 16.82 5.73 -1.83
N VAL A 151 15.72 5.60 -1.09
CA VAL A 151 14.34 5.58 -1.59
C VAL A 151 13.49 6.52 -0.75
N GLU A 152 12.89 7.51 -1.37
CA GLU A 152 12.08 8.52 -0.68
C GLU A 152 10.85 7.89 -0.02
N GLY A 153 10.46 8.43 1.15
CA GLY A 153 9.35 7.93 1.97
C GLY A 153 9.81 7.11 3.17
N ASN A 154 8.86 6.61 3.95
CA ASN A 154 9.07 6.03 5.28
C ASN A 154 8.49 4.62 5.46
N CYS A 155 7.92 4.02 4.41
CA CYS A 155 7.30 2.69 4.48
C CYS A 155 7.35 1.97 3.12
N ASN A 156 8.55 1.92 2.50
CA ASN A 156 8.76 1.19 1.25
C ASN A 156 9.39 -0.17 1.56
N PHE A 157 8.61 -1.25 1.43
CA PHE A 157 9.07 -2.61 1.71
C PHE A 157 8.16 -3.66 1.04
N VAL A 158 8.54 -4.94 1.12
CA VAL A 158 7.78 -6.04 0.53
C VAL A 158 7.69 -7.22 1.49
N ILE A 159 6.55 -7.89 1.48
CA ILE A 159 6.36 -9.20 2.12
C ILE A 159 6.17 -10.23 1.02
N HIS A 160 7.07 -11.20 0.94
CA HIS A 160 6.94 -12.34 0.05
C HIS A 160 6.05 -13.40 0.69
N LEU A 161 5.01 -13.79 -0.03
CA LEU A 161 4.19 -14.96 0.30
C LEU A 161 4.82 -16.18 -0.37
N ASN A 162 5.45 -17.05 0.42
CA ASN A 162 6.19 -18.19 -0.09
C ASN A 162 5.35 -19.48 -0.04
N LYS A 163 5.45 -20.30 -1.09
CA LYS A 163 4.87 -21.62 -1.15
C LYS A 163 5.83 -22.61 -1.81
N GLY A 164 6.12 -23.71 -1.12
CA GLY A 164 7.06 -24.70 -1.64
C GLY A 164 8.47 -24.17 -1.90
N GLY A 165 8.94 -23.21 -1.10
CA GLY A 165 10.27 -22.60 -1.22
C GLY A 165 10.43 -21.58 -2.35
N LYS A 166 9.32 -21.13 -2.95
CA LYS A 166 9.30 -20.08 -3.99
C LYS A 166 8.40 -18.94 -3.58
N VAL A 167 8.71 -17.74 -4.06
CA VAL A 167 7.81 -16.60 -3.94
C VAL A 167 6.61 -16.84 -4.83
N LYS A 168 5.45 -17.02 -4.23
CA LYS A 168 4.16 -17.26 -4.91
C LYS A 168 3.50 -15.93 -5.27
N GLU A 169 3.55 -14.98 -4.33
CA GLU A 169 2.93 -13.65 -4.44
C GLU A 169 3.75 -12.64 -3.65
N GLN A 170 3.59 -11.35 -3.94
CA GLN A 170 4.23 -10.26 -3.23
C GLN A 170 3.18 -9.29 -2.70
N LEU A 171 3.32 -8.87 -1.45
CA LEU A 171 2.62 -7.71 -0.90
C LEU A 171 3.62 -6.55 -0.87
N ILE A 172 3.43 -5.57 -1.73
CA ILE A 172 4.32 -4.41 -1.88
C ILE A 172 3.69 -3.25 -1.14
N PHE A 173 4.46 -2.62 -0.26
CA PHE A 173 4.06 -1.46 0.52
C PHE A 173 4.89 -0.26 0.07
N MET A 174 4.21 0.87 -0.20
CA MET A 174 4.86 2.08 -0.67
C MET A 174 4.35 3.30 0.10
N ASP A 175 5.26 4.20 0.42
CA ASP A 175 4.88 5.52 0.93
C ASP A 175 4.40 6.38 -0.24
N SER A 176 3.12 6.74 -0.26
CA SER A 176 2.58 7.66 -1.27
C SER A 176 2.98 9.11 -1.04
N ASN A 177 3.81 9.35 -0.02
CA ASN A 177 4.21 10.64 0.48
C ASN A 177 3.00 11.44 1.05
N ARG A 178 3.11 12.75 1.26
CA ARG A 178 2.10 13.50 2.03
C ARG A 178 1.63 14.74 1.30
N TYR A 179 2.31 15.87 1.54
CA TYR A 179 2.01 17.15 0.91
C TYR A 179 3.18 17.65 0.10
N TYR A 180 2.88 18.21 -1.07
CA TYR A 180 3.82 18.88 -1.93
C TYR A 180 3.64 20.40 -1.85
N TYR A 181 4.73 21.11 -1.58
CA TYR A 181 4.78 22.57 -1.52
C TYR A 181 5.84 23.07 -2.50
N GLY A 182 5.49 23.18 -3.77
CA GLY A 182 6.40 23.56 -4.83
C GLY A 182 5.72 24.35 -5.92
N GLU A 183 5.72 23.85 -7.14
CA GLU A 183 5.04 24.49 -8.28
C GLU A 183 3.51 24.56 -8.09
N TYR A 184 2.96 23.67 -7.26
CA TYR A 184 1.58 23.66 -6.78
C TYR A 184 1.54 23.31 -5.29
N ASN A 185 0.40 23.52 -4.65
CA ASN A 185 0.14 23.02 -3.31
C ASN A 185 -0.91 21.92 -3.40
N GLY A 186 -0.61 20.76 -2.87
CA GLY A 186 -1.52 19.60 -2.92
C GLY A 186 -0.88 18.36 -2.35
N TYR A 187 -1.42 17.21 -2.71
CA TYR A 187 -0.83 15.94 -2.32
C TYR A 187 0.43 15.64 -3.13
N ASP A 188 1.38 15.00 -2.46
CA ASP A 188 2.64 14.60 -3.07
C ASP A 188 2.46 13.29 -3.87
N TYR A 189 3.47 12.91 -4.64
CA TYR A 189 3.44 11.80 -5.60
C TYR A 189 4.59 10.84 -5.36
N LEU A 190 4.48 9.62 -5.88
CA LEU A 190 5.56 8.63 -5.87
C LEU A 190 6.75 9.11 -6.71
N LYS A 191 7.93 9.15 -6.10
CA LYS A 191 9.15 9.69 -6.68
C LYS A 191 9.84 8.68 -7.59
N GLN A 192 10.73 9.18 -8.46
CA GLN A 192 11.42 8.34 -9.42
C GLN A 192 12.23 7.22 -8.74
N ASN A 193 12.89 7.48 -7.61
CA ASN A 193 13.64 6.46 -6.88
C ASN A 193 12.76 5.37 -6.27
N GLN A 194 11.52 5.67 -5.87
CA GLN A 194 10.53 4.67 -5.45
C GLN A 194 10.08 3.81 -6.66
N ILE A 195 9.89 4.43 -7.82
CA ILE A 195 9.54 3.74 -9.08
C ILE A 195 10.68 2.83 -9.54
N ASP A 196 11.91 3.29 -9.43
CA ASP A 196 13.11 2.52 -9.76
C ASP A 196 13.28 1.33 -8.82
N TRP A 197 13.02 1.52 -7.51
CA TRP A 197 13.01 0.43 -6.53
C TRP A 197 11.94 -0.61 -6.84
N TYR A 198 10.70 -0.19 -7.14
CA TYR A 198 9.64 -1.11 -7.56
C TYR A 198 10.04 -1.90 -8.79
N SER A 199 10.61 -1.24 -9.79
CA SER A 199 11.06 -1.87 -11.04
C SER A 199 12.12 -2.93 -10.78
N TYR A 200 13.11 -2.59 -9.93
CA TYR A 200 14.14 -3.51 -9.50
C TYR A 200 13.54 -4.74 -8.78
N LEU A 201 12.62 -4.51 -7.84
CA LEU A 201 11.97 -5.58 -7.07
C LEU A 201 11.26 -6.60 -7.98
N VAL A 202 10.52 -6.11 -8.98
CA VAL A 202 9.82 -6.97 -9.95
C VAL A 202 10.83 -7.74 -10.81
N ASP A 203 11.87 -7.09 -11.30
CA ASP A 203 12.90 -7.73 -12.13
C ASP A 203 13.64 -8.82 -11.33
N TYR A 204 14.08 -8.49 -10.11
CA TYR A 204 14.77 -9.43 -9.21
C TYR A 204 13.95 -10.69 -8.93
N THR A 205 12.66 -10.54 -8.61
CA THR A 205 11.80 -11.70 -8.34
C THR A 205 11.46 -12.47 -9.61
N SER A 206 11.36 -11.80 -10.76
CA SER A 206 11.16 -12.43 -12.08
C SER A 206 12.33 -13.31 -12.47
N GLU A 207 13.55 -12.87 -12.27
CA GLU A 207 14.76 -13.67 -12.54
C GLU A 207 14.75 -15.00 -11.76
N ASN A 208 14.29 -14.95 -10.51
CA ASN A 208 14.14 -16.12 -9.66
C ASN A 208 12.86 -16.94 -9.94
N ASN A 209 12.00 -16.46 -10.85
CA ASN A 209 10.76 -17.11 -11.29
C ASN A 209 10.76 -17.46 -12.79
N ALA A 210 11.87 -17.95 -13.28
CA ALA A 210 12.06 -18.36 -14.70
C ALA A 210 11.76 -17.22 -15.70
N GLY A 211 12.04 -15.98 -15.33
CA GLY A 211 11.83 -14.78 -16.16
C GLY A 211 10.39 -14.29 -16.24
N SER A 212 9.48 -14.85 -15.44
CA SER A 212 8.09 -14.39 -15.40
C SER A 212 7.85 -13.53 -14.15
N PRO A 213 7.17 -12.37 -14.28
CA PRO A 213 6.83 -11.55 -13.10
C PRO A 213 6.03 -12.33 -12.05
N VAL A 214 6.49 -12.28 -10.81
CA VAL A 214 5.69 -12.76 -9.67
C VAL A 214 4.55 -11.77 -9.48
N LYS A 215 3.32 -12.26 -9.31
CA LYS A 215 2.16 -11.41 -9.09
C LYS A 215 2.26 -10.67 -7.76
N SER A 216 1.68 -9.47 -7.70
CA SER A 216 1.71 -8.64 -6.50
C SER A 216 0.43 -7.87 -6.25
N LEU A 217 0.17 -7.60 -4.97
CA LEU A 217 -0.80 -6.65 -4.48
C LEU A 217 -0.03 -5.47 -3.87
N MET A 218 -0.42 -4.24 -4.18
CA MET A 218 0.27 -3.04 -3.72
C MET A 218 -0.60 -2.26 -2.74
N PHE A 219 0.01 -1.81 -1.63
CA PHE A 219 -0.65 -1.05 -0.57
C PHE A 219 0.05 0.29 -0.36
N TYR A 220 -0.72 1.36 -0.40
CA TYR A 220 -0.28 2.73 -0.15
C TYR A 220 -1.48 3.57 0.29
N HIS A 221 -1.35 4.88 0.51
CA HIS A 221 -2.44 5.66 1.07
C HIS A 221 -3.17 6.52 0.04
N ILE A 222 -2.47 7.42 -0.65
CA ILE A 222 -3.06 8.37 -1.61
C ILE A 222 -3.12 7.73 -3.00
N PRO A 223 -4.30 7.61 -3.63
CA PRO A 223 -4.43 6.94 -4.92
C PRO A 223 -3.62 7.62 -6.04
N LEU A 224 -3.26 6.85 -7.07
CA LEU A 224 -2.61 7.40 -8.26
C LEU A 224 -3.58 8.30 -9.05
N PRO A 225 -3.06 9.29 -9.83
CA PRO A 225 -3.89 10.17 -10.66
C PRO A 225 -4.83 9.46 -11.63
N GLU A 226 -4.52 8.24 -12.02
CA GLU A 226 -5.35 7.41 -12.90
C GLU A 226 -6.66 6.95 -12.25
N ILE A 227 -6.90 7.22 -10.96
CA ILE A 227 -8.13 6.82 -10.26
C ILE A 227 -9.40 7.36 -10.93
N ASP A 228 -9.37 8.59 -11.44
CA ASP A 228 -10.50 9.20 -12.12
C ASP A 228 -10.80 8.51 -13.46
N GLU A 229 -9.77 8.23 -14.25
CA GLU A 229 -9.88 7.47 -15.50
C GLU A 229 -10.34 6.03 -15.22
N ALA A 230 -9.81 5.41 -14.16
CA ALA A 230 -10.21 4.08 -13.75
C ALA A 230 -11.70 4.03 -13.36
N PHE A 231 -12.18 5.02 -12.59
CA PHE A 231 -13.59 5.09 -12.22
C PHE A 231 -14.50 5.35 -13.44
N ALA A 232 -14.08 6.21 -14.37
CA ALA A 232 -14.87 6.59 -15.54
C ALA A 232 -14.94 5.47 -16.60
N HIS A 233 -13.88 4.70 -16.79
CA HIS A 233 -13.70 3.78 -17.92
C HIS A 233 -13.42 2.34 -17.52
N GLY A 234 -13.16 2.06 -16.24
CA GLY A 234 -12.93 0.71 -15.73
C GLY A 234 -14.22 -0.10 -15.55
N ASN A 235 -14.04 -1.38 -15.31
CA ASN A 235 -15.13 -2.28 -14.96
C ASN A 235 -15.34 -2.22 -13.45
N ARG A 236 -16.48 -1.68 -13.01
CA ARG A 236 -16.83 -1.62 -11.58
C ARG A 236 -17.03 -3.01 -11.02
N ILE A 237 -16.37 -3.31 -9.89
CA ILE A 237 -16.49 -4.58 -9.16
C ILE A 237 -17.53 -4.41 -8.05
N VAL A 238 -17.26 -3.50 -7.08
CA VAL A 238 -18.13 -3.21 -5.92
C VAL A 238 -18.02 -1.75 -5.51
N GLY A 239 -18.79 -1.35 -4.52
CA GLY A 239 -18.67 -0.11 -3.77
C GLY A 239 -19.23 1.13 -4.44
N ASN A 240 -19.08 2.29 -3.84
CA ASN A 240 -19.63 3.57 -4.26
C ASN A 240 -18.57 4.68 -4.25
N LYS A 241 -18.72 5.66 -5.13
CA LYS A 241 -18.02 6.94 -5.08
C LYS A 241 -18.94 7.94 -4.36
N GLY A 242 -18.62 8.27 -3.12
CA GLY A 242 -19.38 9.19 -2.27
C GLY A 242 -18.82 10.61 -2.25
N GLU A 243 -17.59 10.79 -2.70
CA GLU A 243 -16.93 12.08 -2.80
C GLU A 243 -15.98 12.13 -4.00
N ASP A 244 -15.50 13.32 -4.34
CA ASP A 244 -14.46 13.47 -5.36
C ASP A 244 -13.16 12.81 -4.89
N THR A 245 -12.47 12.18 -5.82
CA THR A 245 -11.15 11.59 -5.56
C THR A 245 -10.10 12.69 -5.42
N CYS A 246 -9.15 12.49 -4.52
CA CYS A 246 -8.12 13.47 -4.19
C CYS A 246 -6.69 12.96 -4.49
N PRO A 247 -6.37 12.55 -5.72
CA PRO A 247 -5.03 12.12 -6.07
C PRO A 247 -4.04 13.29 -6.14
N PRO A 248 -2.72 13.02 -6.25
CA PRO A 248 -1.73 14.01 -6.60
C PRO A 248 -2.05 14.73 -7.91
N GLN A 249 -1.80 16.04 -7.96
CA GLN A 249 -1.93 16.79 -9.21
C GLN A 249 -0.87 16.39 -10.25
N TYR A 250 0.33 16.00 -9.79
CA TYR A 250 1.41 15.55 -10.66
C TYR A 250 1.34 14.04 -10.87
N ASN A 251 1.33 13.63 -12.14
CA ASN A 251 1.40 12.22 -12.51
C ASN A 251 2.87 11.84 -12.78
N SER A 252 3.40 10.94 -11.96
CA SER A 252 4.80 10.45 -12.09
C SER A 252 4.98 9.41 -13.20
N GLY A 253 3.91 8.95 -13.87
CA GLY A 253 3.95 7.87 -14.84
C GLY A 253 4.09 6.47 -14.23
N PHE A 254 3.91 6.34 -12.93
CA PHE A 254 4.10 5.06 -12.24
C PHE A 254 3.12 3.98 -12.72
N PHE A 255 1.89 4.33 -13.05
CA PHE A 255 0.93 3.37 -13.59
C PHE A 255 1.39 2.71 -14.90
N ASP A 256 2.07 3.46 -15.77
CA ASP A 256 2.63 2.90 -17.00
C ASP A 256 3.75 1.90 -16.70
N VAL A 257 4.58 2.18 -15.70
CA VAL A 257 5.62 1.24 -15.24
C VAL A 257 5.00 -0.03 -14.65
N ILE A 258 3.94 0.09 -13.85
CA ILE A 258 3.20 -1.06 -13.31
C ILE A 258 2.68 -1.96 -14.45
N LYS A 259 2.09 -1.36 -15.47
CA LYS A 259 1.61 -2.11 -16.66
C LYS A 259 2.73 -2.79 -17.41
N GLU A 260 3.83 -2.09 -17.65
CA GLU A 260 4.99 -2.62 -18.34
C GLU A 260 5.60 -3.81 -17.60
N LYS A 261 5.76 -3.70 -16.28
CA LYS A 261 6.30 -4.76 -15.43
C LYS A 261 5.37 -5.96 -15.28
N GLY A 262 4.07 -5.79 -15.35
CA GLY A 262 3.07 -6.86 -15.36
C GLY A 262 3.00 -7.72 -14.10
N SER A 263 3.54 -7.24 -12.98
CA SER A 263 3.50 -7.88 -11.66
C SER A 263 2.23 -7.53 -10.91
N THR A 264 1.98 -6.25 -10.65
CA THR A 264 0.89 -5.77 -9.80
C THR A 264 -0.47 -5.99 -10.47
N THR A 265 -1.38 -6.64 -9.74
CA THR A 265 -2.74 -6.94 -10.18
C THR A 265 -3.81 -6.15 -9.42
N GLY A 266 -3.45 -5.57 -8.27
CA GLY A 266 -4.35 -4.74 -7.47
C GLY A 266 -3.58 -3.72 -6.65
N MET A 267 -4.18 -2.54 -6.51
CA MET A 267 -3.68 -1.40 -5.72
C MET A 267 -4.74 -1.04 -4.69
N TYR A 268 -4.34 -0.97 -3.42
CA TYR A 268 -5.20 -0.81 -2.26
C TYR A 268 -4.80 0.43 -1.47
N PHE A 269 -5.73 1.34 -1.26
CA PHE A 269 -5.47 2.65 -0.67
C PHE A 269 -6.62 3.11 0.22
N GLY A 270 -6.43 4.22 0.97
CA GLY A 270 -7.41 4.90 1.80
C GLY A 270 -7.71 6.30 1.28
N HIS A 271 -7.58 7.31 2.15
CA HIS A 271 -7.52 8.73 1.86
C HIS A 271 -8.89 9.42 1.66
N ASP A 272 -9.73 8.93 0.74
CA ASP A 272 -11.05 9.51 0.47
C ASP A 272 -12.11 8.74 1.27
N HIS A 273 -12.60 9.33 2.37
CA HIS A 273 -13.35 8.62 3.42
C HIS A 273 -14.74 8.15 3.02
N LEU A 274 -15.33 8.75 1.97
CA LEU A 274 -16.66 8.40 1.47
C LEU A 274 -16.61 7.51 0.22
N ASN A 275 -15.42 7.12 -0.21
CA ASN A 275 -15.21 6.22 -1.33
C ASN A 275 -14.89 4.80 -0.81
N ASP A 276 -15.61 3.82 -1.33
CA ASP A 276 -15.35 2.40 -1.07
C ASP A 276 -15.37 1.55 -2.35
N PHE A 277 -15.31 2.21 -3.51
CA PHE A 277 -15.39 1.50 -4.77
C PHE A 277 -14.12 0.73 -5.13
N ILE A 278 -14.34 -0.35 -5.86
CA ILE A 278 -13.28 -1.10 -6.55
C ILE A 278 -13.64 -1.14 -8.02
N VAL A 279 -12.69 -0.79 -8.88
CA VAL A 279 -12.81 -0.86 -10.33
C VAL A 279 -11.60 -1.56 -10.92
N ASN A 280 -11.81 -2.44 -11.89
CA ASN A 280 -10.73 -3.00 -12.68
C ASN A 280 -10.49 -2.11 -13.90
N TYR A 281 -9.31 -1.54 -13.99
CA TYR A 281 -8.88 -0.70 -15.10
C TYR A 281 -7.62 -1.27 -15.71
N GLN A 282 -7.68 -1.60 -16.99
CA GLN A 282 -6.57 -2.19 -17.75
C GLN A 282 -5.95 -3.45 -17.11
N GLY A 283 -6.79 -4.27 -16.43
CA GLY A 283 -6.36 -5.51 -15.79
C GLY A 283 -5.82 -5.35 -14.37
N ILE A 284 -5.86 -4.15 -13.80
CA ILE A 284 -5.41 -3.82 -12.44
C ILE A 284 -6.59 -3.30 -11.63
N ASP A 285 -6.77 -3.82 -10.42
CA ASP A 285 -7.81 -3.34 -9.51
C ASP A 285 -7.35 -2.08 -8.78
N PHE A 286 -8.14 -1.02 -8.87
CA PHE A 286 -8.05 0.17 -8.05
C PHE A 286 -9.08 0.04 -6.93
N ALA A 287 -8.63 -0.09 -5.70
CA ALA A 287 -9.46 -0.47 -4.58
C ALA A 287 -9.31 0.47 -3.39
N TYR A 288 -10.35 1.27 -3.12
CA TYR A 288 -10.46 1.97 -1.85
C TYR A 288 -10.69 0.98 -0.71
N GLY A 289 -10.04 1.22 0.43
CA GLY A 289 -10.43 0.65 1.71
C GLY A 289 -11.79 1.17 2.15
N VAL A 290 -12.30 0.60 3.24
CA VAL A 290 -13.47 1.14 3.93
C VAL A 290 -12.96 1.86 5.16
N LYS A 291 -13.35 3.14 5.35
CA LYS A 291 -12.95 3.92 6.52
C LYS A 291 -13.29 3.18 7.81
N SER A 292 -12.32 3.06 8.71
CA SER A 292 -12.44 2.12 9.83
C SER A 292 -12.96 2.74 11.13
N THR A 293 -12.89 4.06 11.27
CA THR A 293 -13.40 4.80 12.46
C THR A 293 -14.25 5.99 12.05
N ASP A 294 -14.99 6.56 12.99
CA ASP A 294 -15.86 7.72 12.80
C ASP A 294 -15.16 9.07 12.90
N ARG A 295 -13.81 9.11 12.93
CA ARG A 295 -13.05 10.35 13.13
C ARG A 295 -12.86 11.16 11.85
N ILE A 296 -12.72 12.49 12.02
CA ILE A 296 -12.63 13.51 10.98
C ILE A 296 -13.97 13.69 10.27
N TYR A 297 -14.25 12.90 9.24
CA TYR A 297 -15.56 12.77 8.59
C TYR A 297 -15.73 11.35 8.05
N TYR A 298 -16.98 10.92 7.91
CA TYR A 298 -17.33 9.55 7.51
C TYR A 298 -18.75 9.46 6.96
N GLY A 299 -19.05 8.38 6.27
CA GLY A 299 -20.41 8.00 5.92
C GLY A 299 -20.92 6.91 6.87
N GLU A 300 -22.04 7.14 7.56
CA GLU A 300 -22.58 6.20 8.57
C GLU A 300 -22.74 4.75 8.05
N SER A 301 -23.01 4.58 6.76
CA SER A 301 -23.15 3.27 6.13
C SER A 301 -21.81 2.70 5.59
N LEU A 302 -20.70 3.42 5.74
CA LEU A 302 -19.41 3.09 5.15
C LEU A 302 -18.30 2.84 6.18
N LEU A 303 -18.62 2.78 7.48
CA LEU A 303 -17.63 2.43 8.49
C LEU A 303 -17.36 0.92 8.48
N GLY A 304 -16.09 0.55 8.44
CA GLY A 304 -15.74 -0.87 8.43
C GLY A 304 -14.31 -1.18 8.06
N GLY A 305 -14.12 -2.32 7.42
CA GLY A 305 -12.87 -2.79 6.83
C GLY A 305 -13.14 -3.59 5.56
N ARG A 306 -12.09 -3.85 4.80
CA ARG A 306 -12.19 -4.69 3.60
C ARG A 306 -11.42 -5.97 3.78
N LEU A 307 -12.10 -7.09 3.64
CA LEU A 307 -11.45 -8.40 3.52
C LEU A 307 -11.08 -8.63 2.06
N ILE A 308 -9.81 -8.82 1.80
CA ILE A 308 -9.22 -9.15 0.52
C ILE A 308 -8.79 -10.61 0.60
N THR A 309 -9.35 -11.47 -0.23
CA THR A 309 -8.96 -12.88 -0.29
C THR A 309 -8.19 -13.13 -1.57
N LEU A 310 -6.90 -13.39 -1.42
CA LEU A 310 -6.02 -13.82 -2.49
C LEU A 310 -6.11 -15.35 -2.62
N HIS A 311 -6.46 -15.83 -3.80
CA HIS A 311 -6.59 -17.25 -4.10
C HIS A 311 -5.32 -17.83 -4.73
N ASP A 312 -5.20 -19.15 -4.70
CA ASP A 312 -4.00 -19.86 -5.20
C ASP A 312 -3.78 -19.71 -6.72
N ASP A 313 -4.82 -19.34 -7.47
CA ASP A 313 -4.77 -19.02 -8.90
C ASP A 313 -4.49 -17.54 -9.21
N HIS A 314 -4.08 -16.77 -8.18
CA HIS A 314 -3.84 -15.30 -8.22
C HIS A 314 -5.09 -14.43 -8.40
N SER A 315 -6.29 -15.01 -8.44
CA SER A 315 -7.52 -14.22 -8.40
C SER A 315 -7.76 -13.62 -7.02
N VAL A 316 -8.47 -12.50 -6.97
CA VAL A 316 -8.80 -11.79 -5.74
C VAL A 316 -10.30 -11.64 -5.60
N SER A 317 -10.81 -11.85 -4.40
CA SER A 317 -12.21 -11.57 -4.07
C SER A 317 -12.30 -10.64 -2.87
N TYR A 318 -13.40 -9.88 -2.82
CA TYR A 318 -13.58 -8.77 -1.90
C TYR A 318 -14.84 -8.90 -1.07
N LEU A 319 -14.76 -8.53 0.20
CA LEU A 319 -15.91 -8.41 1.09
C LEU A 319 -15.72 -7.16 1.97
N ALA A 320 -16.71 -6.27 2.02
CA ALA A 320 -16.75 -5.22 3.02
C ALA A 320 -17.28 -5.80 4.34
N ILE A 321 -16.58 -5.56 5.43
CA ILE A 321 -17.01 -5.85 6.80
C ILE A 321 -17.45 -4.51 7.38
N ASN A 322 -18.74 -4.24 7.34
CA ASN A 322 -19.28 -2.96 7.81
C ASN A 322 -19.73 -3.07 9.27
N HIS A 323 -19.48 -2.02 10.03
CA HIS A 323 -20.13 -1.83 11.31
C HIS A 323 -21.55 -1.32 11.11
N THR A 324 -22.47 -1.82 11.91
CA THR A 324 -23.68 -1.06 12.24
C THR A 324 -23.38 -0.21 13.49
N TYR A 325 -23.76 1.05 13.47
CA TYR A 325 -23.53 2.00 14.59
C TYR A 325 -23.98 1.42 15.95
N SER A 326 -25.00 0.54 15.93
CA SER A 326 -25.54 -0.16 17.10
C SER A 326 -24.64 -1.28 17.64
N GLU A 327 -23.58 -1.66 16.97
CA GLU A 327 -22.66 -2.71 17.44
C GLU A 327 -21.44 -2.15 18.17
N VAL A 328 -21.25 -0.81 18.11
CA VAL A 328 -20.11 -0.11 18.69
C VAL A 328 -20.52 0.72 19.93
N GLU A 329 -21.83 1.05 20.12
CA GLU A 329 -22.36 1.62 21.34
C GLU A 329 -22.41 0.55 22.46
#